data_37a7efce609c209786dcfdb5cfa30f02
#
_entry.id   37a7efce609c209786dcfdb5cfa30f02
#
_cell.length_a   1.000
_cell.length_b   1.000
_cell.length_c   1.000
_cell.angle_alpha   90.00
_cell.angle_beta   90.00
_cell.angle_gamma   90.00
#
_symmetry.space_group_name_H-M   'P 1'
#
loop_
_entity.id
_entity.type
_entity.pdbx_description
1 polymer ?
#
loop_
_entity_poly.entity_id
_entity_poly.type
_entity_poly.pdbx_seq_one_letter_code
_entity_poly.pdbx_strand_id
1 'polypeptide(L)'
;VLCLITSAGTKLATLVKSQVHAPVSPVPASIDCSLLPKMSLLIALYKEKDIAATLIANLGKIIYPPTHLQVILVLEADDLQTAAAILETELPPWIEILRIPAGTIKTKPRALNYALPFCSGEIVGVYDAEDAP
;
A
#
# COMPACT_ATOMS: atom_id res chain seq x y z
N VAL A 1 18.88 -14.42 -33.64
CA VAL A 1 18.20 -15.69 -33.33
C VAL A 1 18.71 -16.24 -32.00
N LEU A 2 20.01 -16.29 -31.74
CA LEU A 2 20.56 -16.82 -30.47
C LEU A 2 20.08 -16.04 -29.23
N CYS A 3 20.01 -14.71 -29.29
CA CYS A 3 19.53 -13.85 -28.20
C CYS A 3 18.05 -14.05 -27.84
N LEU A 4 17.22 -14.39 -28.83
CA LEU A 4 15.79 -14.67 -28.61
C LEU A 4 15.57 -16.02 -27.92
N ILE A 5 16.39 -17.02 -28.26
CA ILE A 5 16.32 -18.36 -27.66
C ILE A 5 16.77 -18.31 -26.17
N THR A 6 17.81 -17.55 -25.86
CA THR A 6 18.27 -17.38 -24.47
C THR A 6 17.26 -16.63 -23.61
N SER A 7 16.61 -15.58 -24.17
CA SER A 7 15.57 -14.82 -23.46
C SER A 7 14.30 -15.66 -23.22
N ALA A 8 13.90 -16.49 -24.18
CA ALA A 8 12.76 -17.40 -24.02
C ALA A 8 13.06 -18.50 -22.98
N GLY A 9 14.29 -19.05 -23.00
CA GLY A 9 14.72 -20.07 -22.04
C GLY A 9 14.76 -19.57 -20.60
N THR A 10 15.24 -18.35 -20.36
CA THR A 10 15.25 -17.75 -19.02
C THR A 10 13.85 -17.44 -18.50
N LYS A 11 12.93 -16.94 -19.35
CA LYS A 11 11.54 -16.72 -19.00
C LYS A 11 10.80 -18.02 -18.66
N LEU A 12 11.07 -19.09 -19.42
CA LEU A 12 10.48 -20.40 -19.12
C LEU A 12 11.03 -20.99 -17.82
N ALA A 13 12.32 -20.85 -17.55
CA ALA A 13 12.94 -21.32 -16.31
C ALA A 13 12.41 -20.56 -15.07
N THR A 14 12.16 -19.25 -15.18
CA THR A 14 11.57 -18.47 -14.10
C THR A 14 10.09 -18.84 -13.89
N LEU A 15 9.33 -19.12 -14.95
CA LEU A 15 7.95 -19.56 -14.86
C LEU A 15 7.83 -20.92 -14.15
N VAL A 16 8.68 -21.87 -14.49
CA VAL A 16 8.70 -23.19 -13.84
C VAL A 16 9.12 -23.08 -12.37
N LYS A 17 10.09 -22.20 -12.06
CA LYS A 17 10.53 -21.96 -10.68
C LYS A 17 9.48 -21.27 -9.82
N SER A 18 8.63 -20.40 -10.40
CA SER A 18 7.54 -19.74 -9.68
C SER A 18 6.38 -20.68 -9.33
N GLN A 19 6.28 -21.81 -10.02
CA GLN A 19 5.26 -22.83 -9.73
C GLN A 19 5.63 -23.75 -8.55
N VAL A 20 6.91 -23.77 -8.14
CA VAL A 20 7.31 -24.48 -6.91
C VAL A 20 7.00 -23.59 -5.71
N HIS A 21 5.73 -23.52 -5.36
CA HIS A 21 5.34 -22.95 -4.08
C HIS A 21 5.93 -23.81 -2.98
N ALA A 22 6.81 -23.26 -2.16
CA ALA A 22 7.15 -23.88 -0.90
C ALA A 22 5.82 -24.11 -0.14
N PRO A 23 5.63 -25.29 0.49
CA PRO A 23 4.43 -25.51 1.27
C PRO A 23 4.32 -24.39 2.30
N VAL A 24 3.25 -23.60 2.19
CA VAL A 24 2.95 -22.57 3.18
C VAL A 24 2.76 -23.32 4.49
N SER A 25 3.64 -23.06 5.45
CA SER A 25 3.47 -23.61 6.79
C SER A 25 2.05 -23.30 7.28
N PRO A 26 1.33 -24.23 7.87
CA PRO A 26 -0.01 -23.96 8.37
C PRO A 26 0.07 -22.78 9.34
N VAL A 27 -0.73 -21.75 9.07
CA VAL A 27 -0.85 -20.59 9.97
C VAL A 27 -1.31 -21.14 11.32
N PRO A 28 -0.63 -20.83 12.43
CA PRO A 28 -1.04 -21.29 13.75
C PRO A 28 -2.50 -20.89 14.00
N ALA A 29 -3.27 -21.79 14.59
CA ALA A 29 -4.71 -21.63 14.80
C ALA A 29 -5.09 -20.44 15.71
N SER A 30 -4.11 -19.87 16.43
CA SER A 30 -4.23 -18.65 17.20
C SER A 30 -2.92 -17.86 17.10
N ILE A 31 -2.99 -16.69 16.49
CA ILE A 31 -1.91 -15.71 16.53
C ILE A 31 -2.16 -14.81 17.73
N ASP A 32 -1.20 -14.72 18.64
CA ASP A 32 -1.24 -13.71 19.70
C ASP A 32 -1.05 -12.34 19.04
N CYS A 33 -2.14 -11.57 18.96
CA CYS A 33 -2.13 -10.27 18.32
C CYS A 33 -1.17 -9.28 19.00
N SER A 34 -0.81 -9.50 20.25
CA SER A 34 0.15 -8.65 20.99
C SER A 34 1.59 -8.80 20.50
N LEU A 35 1.89 -9.91 19.81
CA LEU A 35 3.22 -10.18 19.24
C LEU A 35 3.36 -9.72 17.78
N LEU A 36 2.29 -9.20 17.19
CA LEU A 36 2.34 -8.70 15.82
C LEU A 36 3.11 -7.38 15.77
N PRO A 37 4.01 -7.19 14.78
CA PRO A 37 4.74 -5.94 14.63
C PRO A 37 3.77 -4.80 14.26
N LYS A 38 4.09 -3.58 14.68
CA LYS A 38 3.34 -2.42 14.20
C LYS A 38 3.67 -2.15 12.75
N MET A 39 2.64 -1.95 11.92
CA MET A 39 2.77 -1.77 10.48
C MET A 39 2.25 -0.40 10.05
N SER A 40 3.01 0.30 9.21
CA SER A 40 2.58 1.52 8.53
C SER A 40 2.44 1.24 7.03
N LEU A 41 1.28 1.56 6.45
CA LEU A 41 1.04 1.50 5.01
C LEU A 41 1.00 2.91 4.45
N LEU A 42 1.82 3.16 3.43
CA LEU A 42 1.86 4.43 2.71
C LEU A 42 1.13 4.30 1.38
N ILE A 43 0.19 5.19 1.13
CA ILE A 43 -0.61 5.23 -0.09
C ILE A 43 -0.55 6.65 -0.65
N ALA A 44 0.17 6.84 -1.76
CA ALA A 44 0.24 8.14 -2.42
C ALA A 44 -0.90 8.27 -3.42
N LEU A 45 -1.69 9.33 -3.27
CA LEU A 45 -2.86 9.65 -4.09
C LEU A 45 -2.65 10.99 -4.81
N TYR A 46 -2.98 11.02 -6.10
CA TYR A 46 -2.96 12.25 -6.87
C TYR A 46 -4.01 12.22 -8.00
N LYS A 47 -5.02 13.09 -7.92
CA LYS A 47 -6.16 13.18 -8.85
C LYS A 47 -6.97 11.87 -8.94
N GLU A 48 -7.13 11.20 -7.83
CA GLU A 48 -7.78 9.88 -7.71
C GLU A 48 -9.10 9.94 -6.94
N LYS A 49 -9.88 11.01 -7.12
CA LYS A 49 -11.17 11.21 -6.44
C LYS A 49 -12.16 10.06 -6.62
N ASP A 50 -12.15 9.45 -7.82
CA ASP A 50 -13.14 8.43 -8.20
C ASP A 50 -12.90 7.08 -7.51
N ILE A 51 -11.67 6.82 -7.08
CA ILE A 51 -11.31 5.57 -6.40
C ILE A 51 -11.25 5.70 -4.87
N ALA A 52 -11.31 6.93 -4.34
CA ALA A 52 -11.12 7.20 -2.91
C ALA A 52 -12.05 6.37 -2.02
N ALA A 53 -13.34 6.33 -2.31
CA ALA A 53 -14.32 5.57 -1.55
C ALA A 53 -14.06 4.05 -1.61
N THR A 54 -13.73 3.53 -2.79
CA THR A 54 -13.42 2.12 -3.00
C THR A 54 -12.15 1.72 -2.26
N LEU A 55 -11.12 2.56 -2.32
CA LEU A 55 -9.87 2.36 -1.58
C LEU A 55 -10.13 2.24 -0.07
N ILE A 56 -10.85 3.20 0.52
CA ILE A 56 -11.16 3.19 1.96
C ILE A 56 -11.97 1.96 2.34
N ALA A 57 -12.97 1.57 1.53
CA ALA A 57 -13.74 0.36 1.74
C ALA A 57 -12.88 -0.91 1.66
N ASN A 58 -11.88 -0.96 0.78
CA ASN A 58 -10.95 -2.08 0.68
C ASN A 58 -9.98 -2.11 1.86
N LEU A 59 -9.43 -0.97 2.25
CA LEU A 59 -8.59 -0.86 3.46
C LEU A 59 -9.33 -1.35 4.71
N GLY A 60 -10.63 -1.09 4.80
CA GLY A 60 -11.48 -1.58 5.89
C GLY A 60 -11.61 -3.10 5.99
N LYS A 61 -11.23 -3.84 4.93
CA LYS A 61 -11.22 -5.31 4.90
C LYS A 61 -9.92 -5.92 5.42
N ILE A 62 -8.89 -5.11 5.66
CA ILE A 62 -7.60 -5.60 6.16
C ILE A 62 -7.80 -6.28 7.52
N ILE A 63 -7.41 -7.55 7.60
CA ILE A 63 -7.47 -8.34 8.84
C ILE A 63 -6.15 -8.15 9.59
N TYR A 64 -6.05 -7.04 10.32
CA TYR A 64 -4.90 -6.73 11.18
C TYR A 64 -5.40 -5.95 12.41
N PRO A 65 -4.79 -6.11 13.60
CA PRO A 65 -5.23 -5.37 14.79
C PRO A 65 -5.16 -3.85 14.55
N PRO A 66 -6.26 -3.10 14.72
CA PRO A 66 -6.29 -1.65 14.48
C PRO A 66 -5.25 -0.87 15.30
N THR A 67 -4.87 -1.38 16.48
CA THR A 67 -3.85 -0.79 17.34
C THR A 67 -2.42 -0.96 16.81
N HIS A 68 -2.21 -1.89 15.89
CA HIS A 68 -0.92 -2.20 15.25
C HIS A 68 -0.87 -1.78 13.78
N LEU A 69 -1.94 -1.16 13.26
CA LEU A 69 -2.03 -0.70 11.88
C LEU A 69 -2.09 0.83 11.84
N GLN A 70 -1.25 1.43 11.03
CA GLN A 70 -1.31 2.83 10.62
C GLN A 70 -1.38 2.88 9.11
N VAL A 71 -2.34 3.60 8.54
CA VAL A 71 -2.40 3.87 7.10
C VAL A 71 -2.28 5.37 6.90
N ILE A 72 -1.35 5.79 6.07
CA ILE A 72 -1.14 7.20 5.74
C ILE A 72 -1.50 7.41 4.28
N LEU A 73 -2.61 8.11 4.05
CA LEU A 73 -3.01 8.59 2.73
C LEU A 73 -2.26 9.89 2.45
N VAL A 74 -1.34 9.84 1.48
CA VAL A 74 -0.46 10.98 1.16
C VAL A 74 -1.01 11.73 -0.03
N LEU A 75 -1.39 13.00 0.17
CA LEU A 75 -1.99 13.85 -0.85
C LEU A 75 -1.16 15.11 -1.09
N GLU A 76 -1.06 15.55 -2.33
CA GLU A 76 -0.53 16.88 -2.65
C GLU A 76 -1.47 17.96 -2.11
N ALA A 77 -0.91 19.04 -1.55
CA ALA A 77 -1.69 20.09 -0.90
C ALA A 77 -2.68 20.80 -1.83
N ASP A 78 -2.41 20.78 -3.14
CA ASP A 78 -3.26 21.38 -4.17
C ASP A 78 -4.29 20.41 -4.78
N ASP A 79 -4.30 19.14 -4.40
CA ASP A 79 -5.31 18.17 -4.82
C ASP A 79 -6.54 18.20 -3.89
N LEU A 80 -7.31 19.27 -4.06
CA LEU A 80 -8.50 19.51 -3.24
C LEU A 80 -9.65 18.52 -3.56
N GLN A 81 -9.70 17.99 -4.79
CA GLN A 81 -10.77 17.11 -5.22
C GLN A 81 -10.65 15.73 -4.58
N THR A 82 -9.46 15.13 -4.61
CA THR A 82 -9.20 13.86 -3.94
C THR A 82 -9.36 14.00 -2.42
N ALA A 83 -8.86 15.10 -1.85
CA ALA A 83 -9.02 15.38 -0.42
C ALA A 83 -10.50 15.48 -0.02
N ALA A 84 -11.33 16.18 -0.80
CA ALA A 84 -12.76 16.28 -0.54
C ALA A 84 -13.46 14.91 -0.62
N ALA A 85 -13.17 14.12 -1.65
CA ALA A 85 -13.74 12.79 -1.82
C ALA A 85 -13.40 11.85 -0.66
N ILE A 86 -12.19 11.94 -0.10
CA ILE A 86 -11.81 11.16 1.08
C ILE A 86 -12.57 11.63 2.32
N LEU A 87 -12.72 12.94 2.52
CA LEU A 87 -13.41 13.51 3.67
C LEU A 87 -14.92 13.26 3.66
N GLU A 88 -15.50 12.94 2.50
CA GLU A 88 -16.91 12.50 2.39
C GLU A 88 -17.11 11.06 2.86
N THR A 89 -16.03 10.30 3.05
CA THR A 89 -16.09 8.92 3.57
C THR A 89 -15.87 8.89 5.08
N GLU A 90 -16.43 7.89 5.75
CA GLU A 90 -16.14 7.62 7.14
C GLU A 90 -14.79 6.92 7.27
N LEU A 91 -13.79 7.64 7.80
CA LEU A 91 -12.44 7.11 7.95
C LEU A 91 -12.30 6.29 9.23
N PRO A 92 -11.80 5.05 9.15
CA PRO A 92 -11.36 4.32 10.32
C PRO A 92 -10.27 5.07 11.11
N PRO A 93 -10.20 4.93 12.45
CA PRO A 93 -9.29 5.72 13.29
C PRO A 93 -7.80 5.45 13.06
N TRP A 94 -7.46 4.39 12.35
CA TRP A 94 -6.09 4.02 11.98
C TRP A 94 -5.69 4.52 10.58
N ILE A 95 -6.57 5.27 9.90
CA ILE A 95 -6.26 5.96 8.63
C ILE A 95 -6.05 7.44 8.89
N GLU A 96 -4.90 7.93 8.49
CA GLU A 96 -4.47 9.32 8.62
C GLU A 96 -4.30 9.95 7.22
N ILE A 97 -4.61 11.25 7.10
CA ILE A 97 -4.37 12.01 5.88
C ILE A 97 -3.17 12.91 6.09
N LEU A 98 -2.12 12.71 5.30
CA LEU A 98 -0.95 13.57 5.27
C LEU A 98 -0.97 14.43 4.00
N ARG A 99 -1.14 15.74 4.17
CA ARG A 99 -1.05 16.70 3.06
C ARG A 99 0.38 17.20 2.93
N ILE A 100 1.00 16.89 1.82
CA ILE A 100 2.38 17.28 1.54
C ILE A 100 2.41 18.60 0.73
N PRO A 101 3.43 19.46 0.90
CA PRO A 101 3.56 20.70 0.13
C PRO A 101 3.54 20.41 -1.37
N ALA A 102 2.76 21.21 -2.10
CA ALA A 102 2.71 21.10 -3.56
C ALA A 102 4.11 21.29 -4.16
N GLY A 103 4.54 20.37 -5.00
CA GLY A 103 5.81 20.41 -5.68
C GLY A 103 5.66 20.68 -7.18
N THR A 104 6.73 21.13 -7.81
CA THR A 104 6.81 21.27 -9.27
C THR A 104 6.79 19.89 -9.96
N ILE A 105 7.39 18.90 -9.33
CA ILE A 105 7.40 17.51 -9.80
C ILE A 105 6.56 16.69 -8.82
N LYS A 106 5.41 16.23 -9.29
CA LYS A 106 4.48 15.41 -8.52
C LYS A 106 4.67 13.97 -8.91
N THR A 107 5.43 13.24 -8.12
CA THR A 107 5.70 11.82 -8.34
C THR A 107 5.41 11.03 -7.08
N LYS A 108 4.94 9.80 -7.26
CA LYS A 108 4.69 8.86 -6.17
C LYS A 108 5.90 8.69 -5.25
N PRO A 109 7.15 8.48 -5.75
CA PRO A 109 8.32 8.38 -4.89
C PRO A 109 8.57 9.62 -4.04
N ARG A 110 8.32 10.83 -4.56
CA ARG A 110 8.47 12.08 -3.79
C ARG A 110 7.48 12.10 -2.62
N ALA A 111 6.22 11.78 -2.89
CA ALA A 111 5.18 11.76 -1.87
C ALA A 111 5.49 10.72 -0.78
N LEU A 112 5.87 9.52 -1.17
CA LEU A 112 6.21 8.43 -0.25
C LEU A 112 7.44 8.77 0.60
N ASN A 113 8.50 9.35 0.00
CA ASN A 113 9.70 9.76 0.74
C ASN A 113 9.39 10.88 1.75
N TYR A 114 8.46 11.78 1.44
CA TYR A 114 8.03 12.80 2.38
C TYR A 114 7.26 12.20 3.56
N ALA A 115 6.45 11.18 3.29
CA ALA A 115 5.61 10.53 4.30
C ALA A 115 6.39 9.57 5.21
N LEU A 116 7.51 9.03 4.76
CA LEU A 116 8.27 8.02 5.49
C LEU A 116 8.62 8.40 6.95
N PRO A 117 9.03 9.64 7.29
CA PRO A 117 9.30 10.05 8.67
C PRO A 117 8.08 10.04 9.60
N PHE A 118 6.87 9.99 9.05
CA PHE A 118 5.62 9.95 9.83
C PHE A 118 5.15 8.53 10.14
N CYS A 119 5.83 7.52 9.58
CA CYS A 119 5.56 6.13 9.89
C CYS A 119 5.95 5.79 11.33
N SER A 120 5.04 5.19 12.06
CA SER A 120 5.26 4.73 13.45
C SER A 120 5.43 3.21 13.55
N GLY A 121 5.26 2.49 12.43
CA GLY A 121 5.37 1.04 12.35
C GLY A 121 6.82 0.57 12.25
N GLU A 122 7.07 -0.64 12.74
CA GLU A 122 8.34 -1.36 12.56
C GLU A 122 8.51 -1.86 11.11
N ILE A 123 7.37 -2.10 10.46
CA ILE A 123 7.31 -2.48 9.04
C ILE A 123 6.61 -1.37 8.30
N VAL A 124 7.22 -0.92 7.19
CA VAL A 124 6.62 0.06 6.29
C VAL A 124 6.32 -0.62 4.96
N GLY A 125 5.06 -0.64 4.59
CA GLY A 125 4.57 -1.11 3.29
C GLY A 125 4.15 0.06 2.40
N VAL A 126 4.31 -0.10 1.10
CA VAL A 126 3.73 0.80 0.08
C VAL A 126 2.61 0.05 -0.61
N TYR A 127 1.46 0.69 -0.68
CA TYR A 127 0.27 0.13 -1.29
C TYR A 127 -0.18 1.02 -2.46
N ASP A 128 -0.60 0.41 -3.55
CA ASP A 128 -1.13 1.15 -4.69
C ASP A 128 -2.64 1.31 -4.56
N ALA A 129 -3.14 2.52 -4.80
CA ALA A 129 -4.55 2.82 -4.61
C ALA A 129 -5.50 2.03 -5.55
N GLU A 130 -4.97 1.59 -6.69
CA GLU A 130 -5.70 0.78 -7.68
C GLU A 130 -5.75 -0.71 -7.32
N ASP A 131 -4.88 -1.17 -6.40
CA ASP A 131 -4.86 -2.57 -5.99
C ASP A 131 -5.99 -2.85 -4.98
N ALA A 132 -6.51 -4.06 -5.00
CA ALA A 132 -7.42 -4.55 -3.97
C ALA A 132 -6.64 -5.47 -3.01
N PRO A 133 -6.67 -5.20 -1.69
CA PRO A 133 -6.03 -6.07 -0.71
C PRO A 133 -6.76 -7.41 -0.59
#